data_fb13a456f209a2e65f198d68489df380
#
_entry.id   fb13a456f209a2e65f198d68489df380
#
_cell.length_a   1.000
_cell.length_b   1.000
_cell.length_c   1.000
_cell.angle_alpha   90.00
_cell.angle_beta   90.00
_cell.angle_gamma   90.00
#
_symmetry.space_group_name_H-M   'P 1'
#
loop_
_entity.id
_entity.type
_entity.pdbx_description
1 polymer ?
#
loop_
_entity_poly.entity_id
_entity_poly.type
_entity_poly.pdbx_seq_one_letter_code
_entity_poly.pdbx_strand_id
1 'polypeptide(L)'
;MALNAFTVDVEDWFHVCGVDDRLPTGRWNDLDSRVERTTAALLDDLGESGSGATFLIVGWVAERFPALIRDIASAGHEIGLHGHRHRRVFELSPDQLRHGLRDNLDAVRAAGVTSEIVAFRAPEWSMNQRTPWAPEVLVAEGLRVDASRAPVARVGSAAFPRRPYPLATAAGPLFEVPPLVTELAGHAVPLGWGWGLRKAEPRDVLRAIEASNRHGDPAVLTVHPWEIDPEPPYVRLPAPLAFSHYYRLAGFRARLRAVLAGASFGPLRDLPDVTSWLAC
;
A
#
# COMPACT_ATOMS: atom_id res chain seq x y z
N MET A 1 15.63 -9.24 -15.68
CA MET A 1 15.69 -8.25 -14.59
C MET A 1 15.10 -8.89 -13.35
N ALA A 2 15.53 -8.50 -12.15
CA ALA A 2 14.91 -8.98 -10.93
C ALA A 2 13.44 -8.48 -10.85
N LEU A 3 12.54 -9.31 -10.31
CA LEU A 3 11.16 -8.92 -10.08
C LEU A 3 11.07 -8.08 -8.82
N ASN A 4 10.40 -6.93 -8.91
CA ASN A 4 10.10 -6.03 -7.80
C ASN A 4 8.59 -6.04 -7.55
N ALA A 5 8.13 -5.59 -6.39
CA ALA A 5 6.71 -5.47 -6.13
C ALA A 5 6.22 -4.04 -6.38
N PHE A 6 5.05 -3.96 -7.03
CA PHE A 6 4.29 -2.73 -7.11
C PHE A 6 2.98 -2.90 -6.34
N THR A 7 2.70 -2.00 -5.43
CA THR A 7 1.49 -2.04 -4.61
C THR A 7 0.71 -0.73 -4.74
N VAL A 8 -0.60 -0.86 -4.72
CA VAL A 8 -1.53 0.27 -4.81
C VAL A 8 -2.45 0.23 -3.60
N ASP A 9 -2.34 1.19 -2.70
CA ASP A 9 -3.27 1.35 -1.60
C ASP A 9 -4.50 2.09 -2.15
N VAL A 10 -5.62 1.37 -2.33
CA VAL A 10 -6.81 1.88 -3.04
C VAL A 10 -7.59 2.79 -2.13
N GLU A 11 -7.12 4.02 -2.08
CA GLU A 11 -7.64 5.12 -1.29
C GLU A 11 -8.16 6.25 -2.18
N ASP A 12 -9.12 6.99 -1.66
CA ASP A 12 -9.48 8.29 -2.22
C ASP A 12 -8.70 9.42 -1.52
N TRP A 13 -8.66 10.59 -2.11
CA TRP A 13 -7.95 11.78 -1.62
C TRP A 13 -8.35 12.22 -0.20
N PHE A 14 -9.51 11.78 0.28
CA PHE A 14 -10.02 12.10 1.62
C PHE A 14 -9.76 11.01 2.68
N HIS A 15 -9.18 9.89 2.33
CA HIS A 15 -8.79 8.85 3.30
C HIS A 15 -7.51 9.27 4.05
N VAL A 16 -7.59 10.38 4.77
CA VAL A 16 -6.47 10.97 5.51
C VAL A 16 -6.69 10.76 7.00
N CYS A 17 -5.81 10.02 7.66
CA CYS A 17 -5.91 9.77 9.09
C CYS A 17 -5.59 11.00 9.95
N GLY A 18 -6.24 11.08 11.12
CA GLY A 18 -5.96 12.13 12.12
C GLY A 18 -6.50 13.49 11.78
N VAL A 19 -7.51 13.57 10.91
CA VAL A 19 -8.22 14.80 10.52
C VAL A 19 -9.75 14.61 10.53
N ASP A 20 -10.24 13.77 11.45
CA ASP A 20 -11.66 13.42 11.53
C ASP A 20 -12.57 14.63 11.80
N ASP A 21 -12.03 15.70 12.36
CA ASP A 21 -12.73 17.00 12.52
C ASP A 21 -13.00 17.70 11.19
N ARG A 22 -12.29 17.36 10.13
CA ARG A 22 -12.37 17.96 8.78
C ARG A 22 -12.91 17.00 7.72
N LEU A 23 -12.51 15.75 7.80
CA LEU A 23 -12.88 14.68 6.90
C LEU A 23 -13.47 13.48 7.67
N PRO A 24 -14.60 13.68 8.40
CA PRO A 24 -15.19 12.60 9.17
C PRO A 24 -15.67 11.46 8.27
N THR A 25 -15.43 10.22 8.68
CA THR A 25 -15.80 9.01 7.92
C THR A 25 -17.28 8.96 7.56
N GLY A 26 -18.16 9.51 8.41
CA GLY A 26 -19.60 9.57 8.16
C GLY A 26 -19.99 10.49 6.99
N ARG A 27 -19.08 11.32 6.50
CA ARG A 27 -19.32 12.22 5.36
C ARG A 27 -18.63 11.81 4.07
N TRP A 28 -17.92 10.71 4.05
CA TRP A 28 -17.20 10.26 2.86
C TRP A 28 -18.13 10.06 1.65
N ASN A 29 -19.38 9.63 1.88
CA ASN A 29 -20.37 9.46 0.81
C ASN A 29 -20.82 10.78 0.16
N ASP A 30 -20.57 11.92 0.82
CA ASP A 30 -20.95 13.26 0.34
C ASP A 30 -19.81 13.91 -0.47
N LEU A 31 -18.62 13.32 -0.46
CA LEU A 31 -17.43 13.87 -1.10
C LEU A 31 -17.34 13.43 -2.56
N ASP A 32 -16.72 14.30 -3.39
CA ASP A 32 -16.44 14.01 -4.80
C ASP A 32 -15.33 12.97 -4.92
N SER A 33 -15.71 11.70 -4.94
CA SER A 33 -14.78 10.58 -5.08
C SER A 33 -14.06 10.61 -6.42
N ARG A 34 -12.77 10.32 -6.38
CA ARG A 34 -11.89 10.25 -7.55
C ARG A 34 -11.29 8.86 -7.75
N VAL A 35 -11.54 7.94 -6.82
CA VAL A 35 -10.88 6.63 -6.76
C VAL A 35 -11.10 5.79 -8.01
N GLU A 36 -12.31 5.78 -8.59
CA GLU A 36 -12.58 5.00 -9.81
C GLU A 36 -11.74 5.48 -10.99
N ARG A 37 -11.80 6.78 -11.29
CA ARG A 37 -11.07 7.32 -12.46
C ARG A 37 -9.55 7.26 -12.29
N THR A 38 -9.05 7.47 -11.07
CA THR A 38 -7.60 7.45 -10.81
C THR A 38 -7.07 6.02 -10.77
N THR A 39 -7.84 5.06 -10.24
CA THR A 39 -7.47 3.65 -10.31
C THR A 39 -7.52 3.12 -11.73
N ALA A 40 -8.54 3.47 -12.53
CA ALA A 40 -8.58 3.11 -13.95
C ALA A 40 -7.36 3.61 -14.71
N ALA A 41 -6.93 4.85 -14.46
CA ALA A 41 -5.73 5.41 -15.05
C ALA A 41 -4.43 4.68 -14.63
N LEU A 42 -4.36 4.15 -13.40
CA LEU A 42 -3.25 3.29 -12.95
C LEU A 42 -3.28 1.92 -13.62
N LEU A 43 -4.46 1.33 -13.80
CA LEU A 43 -4.62 0.06 -14.53
C LEU A 43 -4.12 0.19 -15.97
N ASP A 44 -4.45 1.30 -16.64
CA ASP A 44 -3.93 1.60 -17.97
C ASP A 44 -2.39 1.67 -17.98
N ASP A 45 -1.79 2.42 -17.04
CA ASP A 45 -0.34 2.59 -16.93
C ASP A 45 0.39 1.25 -16.64
N LEU A 46 -0.20 0.39 -15.80
CA LEU A 46 0.29 -0.96 -15.51
C LEU A 46 0.17 -1.88 -16.74
N GLY A 47 -0.95 -1.82 -17.45
CA GLY A 47 -1.16 -2.56 -18.70
C GLY A 47 -0.16 -2.16 -19.79
N GLU A 48 0.07 -0.86 -19.99
CA GLU A 48 1.04 -0.34 -20.95
C GLU A 48 2.48 -0.79 -20.65
N SER A 49 2.84 -0.89 -19.35
CA SER A 49 4.18 -1.33 -18.94
C SER A 49 4.33 -2.85 -18.82
N GLY A 50 3.24 -3.62 -18.96
CA GLY A 50 3.23 -5.07 -18.73
C GLY A 50 3.50 -5.43 -17.25
N SER A 51 3.19 -4.55 -16.31
CA SER A 51 3.45 -4.72 -14.88
C SER A 51 2.25 -5.31 -14.15
N GLY A 52 2.49 -6.29 -13.26
CA GLY A 52 1.53 -6.72 -12.25
C GLY A 52 1.59 -5.85 -10.99
N ALA A 53 0.56 -5.92 -10.15
CA ALA A 53 0.52 -5.20 -8.89
C ALA A 53 -0.36 -5.91 -7.85
N THR A 54 -0.15 -5.57 -6.56
CA THR A 54 -1.07 -5.89 -5.48
C THR A 54 -1.88 -4.64 -5.14
N PHE A 55 -3.19 -4.73 -5.27
CA PHE A 55 -4.11 -3.68 -4.88
C PHE A 55 -4.65 -3.97 -3.48
N LEU A 56 -4.30 -3.11 -2.54
CA LEU A 56 -4.69 -3.20 -1.14
C LEU A 56 -5.94 -2.35 -0.92
N ILE A 57 -7.06 -3.02 -0.68
CA ILE A 57 -8.39 -2.43 -0.77
C ILE A 57 -8.87 -1.93 0.58
N VAL A 58 -9.25 -0.66 0.66
CA VAL A 58 -10.06 -0.12 1.77
C VAL A 58 -11.48 -0.69 1.66
N GLY A 59 -12.03 -1.28 2.73
CA GLY A 59 -13.33 -1.94 2.69
C GLY A 59 -14.46 -1.00 2.26
N TRP A 60 -14.44 0.26 2.72
CA TRP A 60 -15.39 1.28 2.27
C TRP A 60 -15.38 1.47 0.74
N VAL A 61 -14.20 1.40 0.11
CA VAL A 61 -14.10 1.49 -1.37
C VAL A 61 -14.74 0.27 -2.01
N ALA A 62 -14.53 -0.94 -1.46
CA ALA A 62 -15.16 -2.15 -1.98
C ALA A 62 -16.70 -2.12 -1.86
N GLU A 63 -17.22 -1.62 -0.73
CA GLU A 63 -18.67 -1.42 -0.53
C GLU A 63 -19.27 -0.42 -1.54
N ARG A 64 -18.56 0.68 -1.75
CA ARG A 64 -19.08 1.82 -2.54
C ARG A 64 -18.89 1.63 -4.04
N PHE A 65 -17.80 0.98 -4.45
CA PHE A 65 -17.38 0.83 -5.84
C PHE A 65 -17.04 -0.65 -6.18
N PRO A 66 -18.00 -1.59 -6.03
CA PRO A 66 -17.72 -3.01 -6.25
C PRO A 66 -17.33 -3.34 -7.71
N ALA A 67 -17.74 -2.52 -8.69
CA ALA A 67 -17.32 -2.68 -10.07
C ALA A 67 -15.79 -2.45 -10.22
N LEU A 68 -15.26 -1.41 -9.58
CA LEU A 68 -13.82 -1.13 -9.57
C LEU A 68 -13.01 -2.33 -9.07
N ILE A 69 -13.45 -3.00 -8.01
CA ILE A 69 -12.74 -4.15 -7.44
C ILE A 69 -12.74 -5.34 -8.42
N ARG A 70 -13.87 -5.56 -9.13
CA ARG A 70 -13.93 -6.55 -10.20
C ARG A 70 -12.99 -6.23 -11.36
N ASP A 71 -12.92 -4.97 -11.77
CA ASP A 71 -12.06 -4.53 -12.86
C ASP A 71 -10.58 -4.78 -12.51
N ILE A 72 -10.14 -4.45 -11.29
CA ILE A 72 -8.80 -4.74 -10.79
C ILE A 72 -8.50 -6.24 -10.82
N ALA A 73 -9.42 -7.07 -10.29
CA ALA A 73 -9.25 -8.52 -10.28
C ALA A 73 -9.25 -9.12 -11.70
N SER A 74 -10.12 -8.63 -12.58
CA SER A 74 -10.22 -9.08 -13.97
C SER A 74 -9.01 -8.70 -14.82
N ALA A 75 -8.31 -7.62 -14.45
CA ALA A 75 -7.03 -7.25 -15.05
C ALA A 75 -5.87 -8.14 -14.60
N GLY A 76 -6.12 -9.14 -13.71
CA GLY A 76 -5.12 -10.12 -13.27
C GLY A 76 -4.25 -9.65 -12.10
N HIS A 77 -4.60 -8.56 -11.45
CA HIS A 77 -3.87 -8.06 -10.29
C HIS A 77 -4.23 -8.81 -9.00
N GLU A 78 -3.30 -8.84 -8.06
CA GLU A 78 -3.54 -9.39 -6.72
C GLU A 78 -4.40 -8.40 -5.90
N ILE A 79 -5.37 -8.96 -5.15
CA ILE A 79 -6.17 -8.20 -4.18
C ILE A 79 -5.69 -8.54 -2.77
N GLY A 80 -5.44 -7.49 -1.97
CA GLY A 80 -5.18 -7.57 -0.55
C GLY A 80 -6.08 -6.61 0.24
N LEU A 81 -5.92 -6.55 1.56
CA LEU A 81 -6.74 -5.73 2.46
C LEU A 81 -5.97 -4.51 2.98
N HIS A 82 -6.68 -3.38 3.13
CA HIS A 82 -6.14 -2.12 3.66
C HIS A 82 -6.97 -1.54 4.83
N GLY A 83 -7.60 -2.41 5.60
CA GLY A 83 -8.54 -2.03 6.64
C GLY A 83 -9.89 -1.58 6.08
N HIS A 84 -10.94 -1.66 6.93
CA HIS A 84 -12.30 -1.38 6.46
C HIS A 84 -12.60 0.13 6.36
N ARG A 85 -12.22 0.90 7.38
CA ARG A 85 -12.45 2.36 7.49
C ARG A 85 -11.15 3.15 7.56
N HIS A 86 -10.08 2.66 6.99
CA HIS A 86 -8.78 3.30 6.89
C HIS A 86 -8.28 3.90 8.22
N ARG A 87 -8.40 3.15 9.34
CA ARG A 87 -7.94 3.57 10.66
C ARG A 87 -6.55 3.04 10.96
N ARG A 88 -5.73 3.85 11.62
CA ARG A 88 -4.41 3.42 12.07
C ARG A 88 -4.52 2.29 13.08
N VAL A 89 -3.73 1.23 12.91
CA VAL A 89 -3.79 0.03 13.75
C VAL A 89 -3.50 0.35 15.22
N PHE A 90 -2.61 1.30 15.52
CA PHE A 90 -2.33 1.69 16.89
C PHE A 90 -3.46 2.50 17.58
N GLU A 91 -4.51 2.84 16.86
CA GLU A 91 -5.75 3.47 17.39
C GLU A 91 -6.85 2.43 17.64
N LEU A 92 -6.57 1.15 17.36
CA LEU A 92 -7.52 0.05 17.46
C LEU A 92 -7.14 -0.88 18.62
N SER A 93 -8.14 -1.57 19.18
CA SER A 93 -7.93 -2.78 19.97
C SER A 93 -7.73 -4.00 19.04
N PRO A 94 -7.19 -5.14 19.55
CA PRO A 94 -7.12 -6.38 18.78
C PRO A 94 -8.46 -6.81 18.19
N ASP A 95 -9.55 -6.69 18.96
CA ASP A 95 -10.89 -7.05 18.49
C ASP A 95 -11.43 -6.08 17.43
N GLN A 96 -11.14 -4.79 17.55
CA GLN A 96 -11.50 -3.81 16.52
C GLN A 96 -10.75 -4.06 15.21
N LEU A 97 -9.47 -4.44 15.28
CA LEU A 97 -8.72 -4.83 14.09
C LEU A 97 -9.34 -6.08 13.46
N ARG A 98 -9.63 -7.10 14.26
CA ARG A 98 -10.25 -8.36 13.80
C ARG A 98 -11.58 -8.10 13.08
N HIS A 99 -12.50 -7.34 13.69
CA HIS A 99 -13.76 -7.00 13.06
C HIS A 99 -13.56 -6.21 11.75
N GLY A 100 -12.69 -5.20 11.77
CA GLY A 100 -12.40 -4.44 10.56
C GLY A 100 -11.76 -5.25 9.43
N LEU A 101 -10.98 -6.29 9.74
CA LEU A 101 -10.45 -7.21 8.72
C LEU A 101 -11.56 -8.07 8.11
N ARG A 102 -12.47 -8.60 8.94
CA ARG A 102 -13.61 -9.39 8.47
C ARG A 102 -14.55 -8.56 7.62
N ASP A 103 -14.94 -7.37 8.10
CA ASP A 103 -15.79 -6.44 7.35
C ASP A 103 -15.17 -6.09 6.00
N ASN A 104 -13.83 -5.86 5.97
CA ASN A 104 -13.13 -5.57 4.72
C ASN A 104 -13.13 -6.78 3.78
N LEU A 105 -12.83 -7.98 4.31
CA LEU A 105 -12.85 -9.21 3.52
C LEU A 105 -14.24 -9.48 2.93
N ASP A 106 -15.29 -9.33 3.74
CA ASP A 106 -16.68 -9.52 3.33
C ASP A 106 -17.07 -8.53 2.21
N ALA A 107 -16.68 -7.25 2.33
CA ALA A 107 -16.90 -6.24 1.30
C ALA A 107 -16.20 -6.61 -0.03
N VAL A 108 -14.94 -7.05 0.03
CA VAL A 108 -14.18 -7.48 -1.16
C VAL A 108 -14.80 -8.75 -1.78
N ARG A 109 -15.24 -9.70 -0.96
CA ARG A 109 -15.95 -10.90 -1.43
C ARG A 109 -17.31 -10.57 -2.06
N ALA A 110 -18.08 -9.67 -1.44
CA ALA A 110 -19.34 -9.17 -1.98
C ALA A 110 -19.17 -8.45 -3.33
N ALA A 111 -18.00 -7.81 -3.54
CA ALA A 111 -17.64 -7.23 -4.83
C ALA A 111 -17.35 -8.29 -5.92
N GLY A 112 -17.27 -9.58 -5.58
CA GLY A 112 -17.12 -10.69 -6.54
C GLY A 112 -15.69 -11.26 -6.65
N VAL A 113 -14.77 -10.88 -5.78
CA VAL A 113 -13.41 -11.46 -5.74
C VAL A 113 -13.46 -12.87 -5.19
N THR A 114 -13.02 -13.86 -5.98
CA THR A 114 -12.98 -15.29 -5.59
C THR A 114 -11.56 -15.79 -5.30
N SER A 115 -10.54 -15.08 -5.77
CA SER A 115 -9.12 -15.45 -5.52
C SER A 115 -8.81 -15.41 -4.02
N GLU A 116 -7.81 -16.17 -3.60
CA GLU A 116 -7.32 -16.14 -2.24
C GLU A 116 -6.79 -14.74 -1.88
N ILE A 117 -7.14 -14.26 -0.68
CA ILE A 117 -6.70 -12.97 -0.15
C ILE A 117 -5.80 -13.25 1.04
N VAL A 118 -4.50 -13.03 0.86
CA VAL A 118 -3.46 -13.33 1.86
C VAL A 118 -2.66 -12.11 2.28
N ALA A 119 -2.74 -11.01 1.52
CA ALA A 119 -1.94 -9.81 1.73
C ALA A 119 -2.70 -8.73 2.51
N PHE A 120 -1.97 -8.04 3.39
CA PHE A 120 -2.46 -6.89 4.16
C PHE A 120 -1.44 -5.77 4.19
N ARG A 121 -1.93 -4.55 4.27
CA ARG A 121 -1.17 -3.36 4.70
C ARG A 121 -2.00 -2.53 5.65
N ALA A 122 -1.38 -2.12 6.76
CA ALA A 122 -1.99 -1.19 7.69
C ALA A 122 -2.02 0.23 7.13
N PRO A 123 -3.14 0.96 7.24
CA PRO A 123 -3.21 2.37 6.90
C PRO A 123 -2.06 3.17 7.49
N GLU A 124 -1.43 4.05 6.69
CA GLU A 124 -0.30 4.89 7.07
C GLU A 124 0.88 4.12 7.72
N TRP A 125 1.12 2.85 7.34
CA TRP A 125 2.21 2.04 7.87
C TRP A 125 2.16 1.93 9.41
N SER A 126 0.96 1.89 9.98
CA SER A 126 0.70 2.06 11.40
C SER A 126 0.98 0.84 12.28
N MET A 127 1.52 -0.26 11.71
CA MET A 127 2.05 -1.37 12.49
C MET A 127 3.49 -1.09 12.91
N ASN A 128 3.67 -0.79 14.19
CA ASN A 128 4.95 -0.42 14.76
C ASN A 128 5.13 -1.02 16.18
N GLN A 129 6.04 -0.49 16.97
CA GLN A 129 6.33 -0.99 18.32
C GLN A 129 5.12 -0.86 19.30
N ARG A 130 4.11 -0.05 18.97
CA ARG A 130 2.89 0.12 19.78
C ARG A 130 1.87 -1.00 19.53
N THR A 131 2.06 -1.80 18.48
CA THR A 131 1.12 -2.82 18.02
C THR A 131 1.76 -4.21 17.91
N PRO A 132 2.49 -4.69 18.95
CA PRO A 132 3.18 -5.99 18.89
C PRO A 132 2.22 -7.16 18.72
N TRP A 133 0.95 -6.98 19.05
CA TRP A 133 -0.15 -7.95 18.96
C TRP A 133 -0.77 -8.06 17.55
N ALA A 134 -0.58 -7.05 16.70
CA ALA A 134 -1.28 -6.97 15.42
C ALA A 134 -0.89 -8.10 14.43
N PRO A 135 0.37 -8.53 14.30
CA PRO A 135 0.73 -9.67 13.45
C PRO A 135 -0.02 -10.97 13.80
N GLU A 136 -0.22 -11.23 15.09
CA GLU A 136 -0.97 -12.41 15.56
C GLU A 136 -2.45 -12.35 15.12
N VAL A 137 -3.06 -11.17 15.17
CA VAL A 137 -4.43 -10.96 14.67
C VAL A 137 -4.51 -11.21 13.17
N LEU A 138 -3.53 -10.73 12.38
CA LEU A 138 -3.50 -10.96 10.94
C LEU A 138 -3.46 -12.46 10.61
N VAL A 139 -2.56 -13.20 11.26
CA VAL A 139 -2.45 -14.66 11.05
C VAL A 139 -3.73 -15.39 11.48
N ALA A 140 -4.31 -15.01 12.63
CA ALA A 140 -5.57 -15.61 13.11
C ALA A 140 -6.75 -15.38 12.15
N GLU A 141 -6.72 -14.31 11.35
CA GLU A 141 -7.72 -14.02 10.31
C GLU A 141 -7.32 -14.56 8.92
N GLY A 142 -6.29 -15.42 8.83
CA GLY A 142 -5.91 -16.11 7.60
C GLY A 142 -4.97 -15.33 6.68
N LEU A 143 -4.48 -14.17 7.11
CA LEU A 143 -3.51 -13.40 6.34
C LEU A 143 -2.10 -13.96 6.54
N ARG A 144 -1.32 -14.06 5.47
CA ARG A 144 0.00 -14.70 5.45
C ARG A 144 1.13 -13.76 5.03
N VAL A 145 0.79 -12.64 4.38
CA VAL A 145 1.73 -11.63 3.90
C VAL A 145 1.34 -10.26 4.46
N ASP A 146 2.27 -9.61 5.14
CA ASP A 146 2.10 -8.25 5.64
C ASP A 146 3.09 -7.30 4.94
N ALA A 147 2.64 -6.11 4.63
CA ALA A 147 3.47 -5.07 4.04
C ALA A 147 3.31 -3.75 4.81
N SER A 148 3.26 -3.83 6.15
CA SER A 148 2.91 -2.70 7.03
C SER A 148 4.08 -2.11 7.80
N ARG A 149 5.25 -2.78 7.85
CA ARG A 149 6.37 -2.36 8.70
C ARG A 149 7.39 -1.55 7.91
N ALA A 150 7.32 -0.23 8.05
CA ALA A 150 8.27 0.67 7.42
C ALA A 150 9.57 0.77 8.26
N PRO A 151 10.77 0.50 7.68
CA PRO A 151 12.06 0.61 8.38
C PRO A 151 12.55 2.05 8.49
N VAL A 152 11.67 2.95 8.97
CA VAL A 152 11.90 4.39 9.13
C VAL A 152 11.33 4.83 10.48
N ALA A 153 12.15 5.46 11.32
CA ALA A 153 11.79 5.83 12.70
C ALA A 153 10.55 6.72 12.83
N ARG A 154 10.28 7.57 11.83
CA ARG A 154 9.18 8.53 11.89
C ARG A 154 7.79 7.89 11.69
N VAL A 155 7.72 6.78 10.98
CA VAL A 155 6.47 6.11 10.58
C VAL A 155 6.37 4.75 11.25
N GLY A 156 7.41 3.91 11.11
CA GLY A 156 7.51 2.58 11.68
C GLY A 156 8.58 2.48 12.77
N SER A 157 9.69 1.78 12.47
CA SER A 157 10.86 1.69 13.35
C SER A 157 12.14 1.54 12.53
N ALA A 158 13.17 2.30 12.87
CA ALA A 158 14.49 2.12 12.26
C ALA A 158 15.12 0.74 12.53
N ALA A 159 14.60 0.00 13.50
CA ALA A 159 15.05 -1.36 13.83
C ALA A 159 14.40 -2.44 12.95
N PHE A 160 13.38 -2.11 12.15
CA PHE A 160 12.79 -3.08 11.26
C PHE A 160 13.75 -3.42 10.10
N PRO A 161 13.80 -4.71 9.68
CA PRO A 161 14.56 -5.09 8.50
C PRO A 161 14.13 -4.33 7.24
N ARG A 162 15.08 -4.08 6.33
CA ARG A 162 14.83 -3.42 5.05
C ARG A 162 14.57 -4.40 3.90
N ARG A 163 14.60 -5.70 4.18
CA ARG A 163 14.37 -6.80 3.24
C ARG A 163 13.21 -7.66 3.73
N PRO A 164 12.56 -8.45 2.87
CA PRO A 164 11.52 -9.39 3.30
C PRO A 164 12.02 -10.38 4.36
N TYR A 165 11.17 -10.72 5.32
CA TYR A 165 11.54 -11.61 6.42
C TYR A 165 10.33 -12.29 7.06
N PRO A 166 10.50 -13.53 7.58
CA PRO A 166 9.47 -14.19 8.37
C PRO A 166 9.38 -13.55 9.76
N LEU A 167 8.15 -13.43 10.25
CA LEU A 167 7.81 -12.94 11.58
C LEU A 167 7.04 -14.03 12.32
N ALA A 168 7.58 -14.53 13.43
CA ALA A 168 6.89 -15.49 14.27
C ALA A 168 5.83 -14.81 15.13
N THR A 169 4.63 -15.42 15.21
CA THR A 169 3.55 -15.04 16.13
C THR A 169 3.02 -16.27 16.85
N ALA A 170 2.23 -16.08 17.91
CA ALA A 170 1.60 -17.19 18.63
C ALA A 170 0.54 -17.93 17.77
N ALA A 171 -0.08 -17.24 16.80
CA ALA A 171 -1.06 -17.83 15.88
C ALA A 171 -0.42 -18.51 14.66
N GLY A 172 0.89 -18.42 14.50
CA GLY A 172 1.63 -18.95 13.36
C GLY A 172 2.56 -17.88 12.75
N PRO A 173 3.26 -18.22 11.68
CA PRO A 173 4.20 -17.28 11.06
C PRO A 173 3.50 -16.37 10.04
N LEU A 174 4.00 -15.12 9.94
CA LEU A 174 3.62 -14.09 8.96
C LEU A 174 4.86 -13.70 8.16
N PHE A 175 4.70 -13.35 6.90
CA PHE A 175 5.81 -12.88 6.08
C PHE A 175 5.69 -11.36 5.86
N GLU A 176 6.70 -10.63 6.33
CA GLU A 176 6.75 -9.17 6.19
C GLU A 176 7.51 -8.76 4.94
N VAL A 177 6.93 -7.86 4.17
CA VAL A 177 7.52 -7.33 2.92
C VAL A 177 7.61 -5.80 3.02
N PRO A 178 8.73 -5.26 3.53
CA PRO A 178 8.88 -3.83 3.79
C PRO A 178 9.02 -3.01 2.50
N PRO A 179 8.66 -1.71 2.53
CA PRO A 179 8.83 -0.81 1.39
C PRO A 179 10.30 -0.49 1.12
N LEU A 180 10.60 -0.08 -0.12
CA LEU A 180 11.94 0.37 -0.50
C LEU A 180 12.37 1.58 0.33
N VAL A 181 13.42 1.40 1.09
CA VAL A 181 14.12 2.47 1.81
C VAL A 181 15.58 2.48 1.35
N THR A 182 16.03 3.62 0.88
CA THR A 182 17.44 3.85 0.53
C THR A 182 18.16 4.61 1.62
N GLU A 183 19.46 4.75 1.47
CA GLU A 183 20.29 5.54 2.38
C GLU A 183 20.91 6.72 1.64
N LEU A 184 20.80 7.90 2.21
CA LEU A 184 21.43 9.11 1.72
C LEU A 184 22.14 9.83 2.88
N ALA A 185 23.46 9.99 2.78
CA ALA A 185 24.28 10.60 3.81
C ALA A 185 24.08 10.02 5.22
N GLY A 186 23.95 8.67 5.33
CA GLY A 186 23.74 7.96 6.59
C GLY A 186 22.30 8.02 7.13
N HIS A 187 21.35 8.58 6.35
CA HIS A 187 19.96 8.67 6.76
C HIS A 187 19.07 7.77 5.90
N ALA A 188 18.15 7.05 6.54
CA ALA A 188 17.12 6.27 5.85
C ALA A 188 16.14 7.20 5.11
N VAL A 189 16.02 7.05 3.80
CA VAL A 189 15.13 7.83 2.93
C VAL A 189 14.04 6.89 2.38
N PRO A 190 12.76 7.16 2.68
CA PRO A 190 11.66 6.37 2.18
C PRO A 190 11.38 6.70 0.71
N LEU A 191 12.01 5.97 -0.22
CA LEU A 191 11.75 6.11 -1.65
C LEU A 191 10.59 5.28 -2.16
N GLY A 192 10.22 4.23 -1.41
CA GLY A 192 9.24 3.23 -1.84
C GLY A 192 7.80 3.70 -1.83
N TRP A 193 7.46 4.88 -1.33
CA TRP A 193 6.06 5.31 -1.26
C TRP A 193 5.84 6.82 -1.23
N GLY A 194 4.62 7.23 -1.63
CA GLY A 194 4.01 8.54 -1.45
C GLY A 194 4.96 9.71 -1.71
N TRP A 195 5.15 10.52 -0.68
CA TRP A 195 5.95 11.73 -0.75
C TRP A 195 7.40 11.49 -1.22
N GLY A 196 8.03 10.39 -0.82
CA GLY A 196 9.39 10.04 -1.26
C GLY A 196 9.46 9.80 -2.77
N LEU A 197 8.53 9.00 -3.30
CA LEU A 197 8.40 8.73 -4.73
C LEU A 197 8.09 10.02 -5.52
N ARG A 198 7.18 10.86 -5.02
CA ARG A 198 6.84 12.13 -5.68
C ARG A 198 7.99 13.13 -5.69
N LYS A 199 8.84 13.11 -4.65
CA LYS A 199 10.00 13.99 -4.54
C LYS A 199 11.14 13.58 -5.48
N ALA A 200 11.40 12.27 -5.62
CA ALA A 200 12.52 11.75 -6.39
C ALA A 200 12.32 11.88 -7.91
N GLU A 201 13.42 11.97 -8.64
CA GLU A 201 13.38 11.82 -10.08
C GLU A 201 13.40 10.33 -10.46
N PRO A 202 12.76 9.93 -11.59
CA PRO A 202 12.68 8.52 -11.98
C PRO A 202 14.02 7.78 -11.99
N ARG A 203 15.08 8.43 -12.49
CA ARG A 203 16.43 7.86 -12.51
C ARG A 203 16.97 7.52 -11.12
N ASP A 204 16.60 8.29 -10.09
CA ASP A 204 17.09 8.08 -8.73
C ASP A 204 16.32 6.93 -8.06
N VAL A 205 15.03 6.80 -8.35
CA VAL A 205 14.22 5.65 -7.95
C VAL A 205 14.76 4.37 -8.60
N LEU A 206 15.01 4.37 -9.91
CA LEU A 206 15.55 3.22 -10.64
C LEU A 206 16.94 2.81 -10.13
N ARG A 207 17.81 3.76 -9.80
CA ARG A 207 19.10 3.46 -9.15
C ARG A 207 18.95 2.80 -7.79
N ALA A 208 17.96 3.24 -7.00
CA ALA A 208 17.69 2.63 -5.69
C ALA A 208 17.13 1.21 -5.84
N ILE A 209 16.25 0.97 -6.81
CA ILE A 209 15.76 -0.36 -7.18
C ILE A 209 16.92 -1.27 -7.58
N GLU A 210 17.77 -0.80 -8.49
CA GLU A 210 18.96 -1.55 -8.93
C GLU A 210 19.91 -1.87 -7.77
N ALA A 211 20.11 -0.92 -6.86
CA ALA A 211 20.93 -1.13 -5.68
C ALA A 211 20.35 -2.21 -4.76
N SER A 212 19.03 -2.23 -4.50
CA SER A 212 18.34 -3.30 -3.77
C SER A 212 18.52 -4.65 -4.45
N ASN A 213 18.25 -4.71 -5.76
CA ASN A 213 18.35 -5.95 -6.53
C ASN A 213 19.79 -6.53 -6.58
N ARG A 214 20.82 -5.69 -6.56
CA ARG A 214 22.23 -6.17 -6.47
C ARG A 214 22.54 -6.89 -5.16
N HIS A 215 21.79 -6.61 -4.09
CA HIS A 215 21.89 -7.32 -2.82
C HIS A 215 21.00 -8.57 -2.75
N GLY A 216 20.25 -8.86 -3.83
CA GLY A 216 19.30 -9.96 -3.90
C GLY A 216 17.92 -9.62 -3.32
N ASP A 217 17.69 -8.38 -2.88
CA ASP A 217 16.44 -7.96 -2.27
C ASP A 217 15.50 -7.34 -3.32
N PRO A 218 14.20 -7.65 -3.33
CA PRO A 218 13.23 -6.96 -4.18
C PRO A 218 12.99 -5.53 -3.66
N ALA A 219 12.79 -4.61 -4.58
CA ALA A 219 12.26 -3.29 -4.23
C ALA A 219 10.73 -3.36 -4.19
N VAL A 220 10.12 -2.69 -3.18
CA VAL A 220 8.67 -2.58 -3.06
C VAL A 220 8.27 -1.11 -3.19
N LEU A 221 7.50 -0.79 -4.22
CA LEU A 221 6.95 0.54 -4.45
C LEU A 221 5.47 0.56 -4.12
N THR A 222 5.01 1.67 -3.55
CA THR A 222 3.62 1.89 -3.15
C THR A 222 3.14 3.24 -3.64
N VAL A 223 1.98 3.25 -4.29
CA VAL A 223 1.29 4.49 -4.67
C VAL A 223 -0.17 4.44 -4.23
N HIS A 224 -0.78 5.61 -4.17
CA HIS A 224 -2.22 5.75 -3.97
C HIS A 224 -2.86 6.30 -5.25
N PRO A 225 -4.06 5.87 -5.64
CA PRO A 225 -4.72 6.36 -6.85
C PRO A 225 -4.82 7.89 -6.90
N TRP A 226 -5.11 8.55 -5.78
CA TRP A 226 -5.23 10.00 -5.71
C TRP A 226 -3.91 10.75 -5.99
N GLU A 227 -2.74 10.12 -5.86
CA GLU A 227 -1.45 10.76 -6.11
C GLU A 227 -1.20 11.08 -7.58
N ILE A 228 -1.88 10.38 -8.50
CA ILE A 228 -1.79 10.67 -9.94
C ILE A 228 -2.82 11.69 -10.42
N ASP A 229 -3.75 12.13 -9.54
CA ASP A 229 -4.64 13.25 -9.84
C ASP A 229 -3.87 14.58 -9.69
N PRO A 230 -3.67 15.35 -10.77
CA PRO A 230 -2.92 16.60 -10.67
C PRO A 230 -3.68 17.69 -9.88
N GLU A 231 -5.01 17.55 -9.76
CA GLU A 231 -5.92 18.55 -9.20
C GLU A 231 -7.00 17.90 -8.32
N PRO A 232 -6.61 17.23 -7.20
CA PRO A 232 -7.59 16.68 -6.27
C PRO A 232 -8.36 17.82 -5.59
N PRO A 233 -9.59 17.56 -5.11
CA PRO A 233 -10.32 18.54 -4.32
C PRO A 233 -9.50 19.05 -3.14
N TYR A 234 -9.56 20.37 -2.91
CA TYR A 234 -8.79 20.98 -1.83
C TYR A 234 -9.54 20.90 -0.50
N VAL A 235 -8.85 20.41 0.52
CA VAL A 235 -9.29 20.51 1.91
C VAL A 235 -8.21 21.17 2.78
N ARG A 236 -8.61 22.00 3.72
CA ARG A 236 -7.67 22.67 4.62
C ARG A 236 -7.13 21.68 5.65
N LEU A 237 -5.95 21.13 5.40
CA LEU A 237 -5.21 20.26 6.31
C LEU A 237 -4.21 21.06 7.17
N PRO A 238 -3.72 20.50 8.31
CA PRO A 238 -2.56 21.04 9.01
C PRO A 238 -1.35 21.17 8.08
N ALA A 239 -0.56 22.24 8.20
CA ALA A 239 0.47 22.60 7.22
C ALA A 239 1.46 21.48 6.84
N PRO A 240 2.02 20.67 7.78
CA PRO A 240 2.89 19.57 7.40
C PRO A 240 2.17 18.49 6.59
N LEU A 241 0.91 18.21 6.93
CA LEU A 241 0.08 17.23 6.25
C LEU A 241 -0.37 17.73 4.88
N ALA A 242 -0.80 19.00 4.79
CA ALA A 242 -1.13 19.65 3.52
C ALA A 242 0.07 19.60 2.55
N PHE A 243 1.27 19.91 3.04
CA PHE A 243 2.48 19.81 2.23
C PHE A 243 2.70 18.38 1.72
N SER A 244 2.64 17.37 2.59
CA SER A 244 2.86 15.99 2.14
C SER A 244 1.74 15.49 1.23
N HIS A 245 0.49 15.94 1.42
CA HIS A 245 -0.65 15.54 0.62
C HIS A 245 -0.60 16.14 -0.80
N TYR A 246 -0.37 17.44 -0.94
CA TYR A 246 -0.45 18.15 -2.23
C TYR A 246 0.89 18.30 -2.96
N TYR A 247 2.01 17.92 -2.34
CA TYR A 247 3.34 18.15 -2.92
C TYR A 247 3.56 17.38 -4.21
N ARG A 248 3.89 18.08 -5.31
CA ARG A 248 4.30 17.55 -6.62
C ARG A 248 3.33 16.50 -7.22
N LEU A 249 2.04 16.63 -7.03
CA LEU A 249 1.05 15.79 -7.71
C LEU A 249 1.10 16.03 -9.22
N ALA A 250 1.15 17.30 -9.63
CA ALA A 250 1.28 17.63 -11.05
C ALA A 250 2.52 16.96 -11.67
N GLY A 251 2.29 16.22 -12.75
CA GLY A 251 3.32 15.47 -13.48
C GLY A 251 3.82 14.18 -12.77
N PHE A 252 3.25 13.79 -11.64
CA PHE A 252 3.67 12.56 -10.96
C PHE A 252 3.34 11.32 -11.79
N ARG A 253 2.18 11.25 -12.44
CA ARG A 253 1.81 10.13 -13.33
C ARG A 253 2.87 9.88 -14.41
N ALA A 254 3.37 10.94 -15.07
CA ALA A 254 4.41 10.80 -16.09
C ALA A 254 5.73 10.27 -15.51
N ARG A 255 6.12 10.71 -14.31
CA ARG A 255 7.32 10.18 -13.62
C ARG A 255 7.13 8.72 -13.20
N LEU A 256 5.94 8.37 -12.71
CA LEU A 256 5.60 6.99 -12.35
C LEU A 256 5.70 6.06 -13.56
N ARG A 257 5.14 6.44 -14.71
CA ARG A 257 5.25 5.69 -15.97
C ARG A 257 6.71 5.46 -16.37
N ALA A 258 7.56 6.47 -16.20
CA ALA A 258 9.00 6.32 -16.46
C ALA A 258 9.68 5.30 -15.52
N VAL A 259 9.25 5.21 -14.27
CA VAL A 259 9.74 4.18 -13.32
C VAL A 259 9.22 2.80 -13.71
N LEU A 260 7.93 2.66 -14.04
CA LEU A 260 7.32 1.39 -14.47
C LEU A 260 7.99 0.84 -15.73
N ALA A 261 8.32 1.71 -16.69
CA ALA A 261 9.03 1.32 -17.92
C ALA A 261 10.50 0.92 -17.67
N GLY A 262 11.11 1.31 -16.56
CA GLY A 262 12.54 1.12 -16.28
C GLY A 262 12.88 -0.11 -15.42
N ALA A 263 11.89 -0.80 -14.85
CA ALA A 263 12.09 -1.98 -14.02
C ALA A 263 10.94 -2.98 -14.19
N SER A 264 11.14 -4.24 -13.79
CA SER A 264 10.08 -5.26 -13.81
C SER A 264 9.33 -5.26 -12.49
N PHE A 265 7.99 -5.19 -12.57
CA PHE A 265 7.12 -5.21 -11.42
C PHE A 265 6.04 -6.29 -11.51
N GLY A 266 5.72 -6.88 -10.36
CA GLY A 266 4.65 -7.84 -10.17
C GLY A 266 3.93 -7.63 -8.84
N PRO A 267 2.91 -8.45 -8.54
CA PRO A 267 2.26 -8.45 -7.23
C PRO A 267 3.20 -9.02 -6.15
N LEU A 268 2.85 -8.79 -4.89
CA LEU A 268 3.62 -9.29 -3.73
C LEU A 268 3.76 -10.82 -3.79
N ARG A 269 2.69 -11.55 -4.15
CA ARG A 269 2.69 -13.02 -4.21
C ARG A 269 3.71 -13.60 -5.18
N ASP A 270 4.09 -12.86 -6.22
CA ASP A 270 5.01 -13.33 -7.27
C ASP A 270 6.48 -13.08 -6.92
N LEU A 271 6.77 -12.36 -5.83
CA LEU A 271 8.14 -12.26 -5.32
C LEU A 271 8.64 -13.67 -4.93
N PRO A 272 9.86 -14.08 -5.33
CA PRO A 272 10.35 -15.44 -5.10
C PRO A 272 10.26 -15.91 -3.64
N ASP A 273 10.62 -15.04 -2.70
CA ASP A 273 10.56 -15.34 -1.27
C ASP A 273 9.12 -15.53 -0.79
N VAL A 274 8.19 -14.69 -1.27
CA VAL A 274 6.76 -14.79 -0.95
C VAL A 274 6.14 -16.02 -1.58
N THR A 275 6.45 -16.30 -2.85
CA THR A 275 5.97 -17.51 -3.52
C THR A 275 6.41 -18.78 -2.78
N SER A 276 7.69 -18.85 -2.38
CA SER A 276 8.24 -19.95 -1.60
C SER A 276 7.55 -20.06 -0.22
N TRP A 277 7.30 -18.94 0.41
CA TRP A 277 6.60 -18.86 1.69
C TRP A 277 5.14 -19.35 1.61
N LEU A 278 4.40 -18.93 0.59
CA LEU A 278 3.00 -19.32 0.41
C LEU A 278 2.84 -20.80 0.04
N ALA A 279 3.87 -21.44 -0.49
CA ALA A 279 3.89 -22.86 -0.85
C ALA A 279 4.08 -23.80 0.39
N CYS A 280 4.51 -23.26 1.53
CA CYS A 280 4.66 -23.99 2.81
C CYS A 280 3.38 -23.96 3.63
#